data_4a77a6fb0bfe42db25aa0ba341016a82
#
_entry.id   4a77a6fb0bfe42db25aa0ba341016a82
#
_cell.length_a   1.000
_cell.length_b   1.000
_cell.length_c   1.000
_cell.angle_alpha   90.00
_cell.angle_beta   90.00
_cell.angle_gamma   90.00
#
_symmetry.space_group_name_H-M   'P 1'
#
loop_
_entity.id
_entity.type
_entity.pdbx_description
1 polymer ?
#
loop_
_entity_poly.entity_id
_entity_poly.type
_entity_poly.pdbx_seq_one_letter_code
_entity_poly.pdbx_strand_id
1 'polypeptide(L)'
;MSGHSKWNNIKRKKEKADGAKAKIFTKIGRELAVAVKQGGGPDPNSNSKLKELIAKAKAANVPNDNIERIIKKAAGEGEADNYESITYEGYGPSGVAVIVETLTDNRNRTAGEVRHYFDKFGGNLGTSGCVSFMFQQKGVLIVEKEDLDEDKVMEDCLEAGAADFQADEDVFEIYTEPSDFSGVLEDLTAKGYEFVSAEVEMVPDTYTSLPDEDTAVKMQKLLDALEDNDDVQNVWHNWENPDND
;
A
#
# COMPACT_ATOMS: atom_id res chain seq x y z
N MET A 1 3.83 -4.48 18.80
CA MET A 1 2.68 -5.26 18.31
C MET A 1 1.95 -4.57 17.15
N SER A 2 2.68 -3.86 16.29
CA SER A 2 2.06 -3.13 15.14
C SER A 2 2.15 -3.88 13.81
N GLY A 3 3.00 -4.87 13.71
CA GLY A 3 3.31 -5.57 12.47
C GLY A 3 2.36 -6.67 12.02
N HIS A 4 1.72 -7.35 12.93
CA HIS A 4 0.82 -8.46 12.62
C HIS A 4 -0.26 -8.11 11.59
N SER A 5 -0.79 -6.90 11.62
CA SER A 5 -1.85 -6.45 10.69
C SER A 5 -1.37 -6.37 9.24
N LYS A 6 -0.15 -5.89 8.99
CA LYS A 6 0.40 -5.75 7.62
C LYS A 6 0.80 -7.10 7.03
N TRP A 7 1.53 -7.89 7.80
CA TRP A 7 1.97 -9.22 7.37
C TRP A 7 0.78 -10.14 7.06
N ASN A 8 -0.24 -10.15 7.92
CA ASN A 8 -1.47 -10.91 7.70
C ASN A 8 -2.21 -10.47 6.43
N ASN A 9 -2.25 -9.17 6.15
CA ASN A 9 -2.80 -8.66 4.91
C ASN A 9 -2.00 -9.14 3.68
N ILE A 10 -0.67 -9.18 3.77
CA ILE A 10 0.20 -9.67 2.70
C ILE A 10 0.02 -11.18 2.48
N LYS A 11 0.03 -12.00 3.56
CA LYS A 11 -0.23 -13.45 3.49
C LYS A 11 -1.54 -13.73 2.76
N ARG A 12 -2.61 -13.07 3.19
CA ARG A 12 -3.95 -13.22 2.60
C ARG A 12 -4.01 -12.79 1.13
N LYS A 13 -3.28 -11.73 0.76
CA LYS A 13 -3.17 -11.31 -0.65
C LYS A 13 -2.40 -12.33 -1.49
N LYS A 14 -1.34 -12.94 -0.94
CA LYS A 14 -0.61 -14.04 -1.60
C LYS A 14 -1.52 -15.25 -1.86
N GLU A 15 -2.39 -15.62 -0.92
CA GLU A 15 -3.32 -16.77 -1.05
C GLU A 15 -4.42 -16.56 -2.10
N LYS A 16 -4.86 -15.30 -2.31
CA LYS A 16 -5.84 -14.93 -3.34
C LYS A 16 -5.24 -14.73 -4.75
N ALA A 17 -4.00 -15.16 -4.98
CA ALA A 17 -3.10 -14.65 -6.04
C ALA A 17 -3.53 -14.82 -7.50
N ASP A 18 -4.41 -15.76 -7.87
CA ASP A 18 -4.70 -16.01 -9.29
C ASP A 18 -5.67 -15.00 -9.93
N GLY A 19 -6.61 -14.42 -9.16
CA GLY A 19 -7.47 -13.33 -9.62
C GLY A 19 -6.87 -11.92 -9.41
N ALA A 20 -5.91 -11.81 -8.50
CA ALA A 20 -5.34 -10.53 -8.08
C ALA A 20 -4.36 -9.92 -9.10
N LYS A 21 -3.67 -10.74 -9.89
CA LYS A 21 -2.63 -10.25 -10.84
C LYS A 21 -3.14 -9.22 -11.82
N ALA A 22 -4.30 -9.44 -12.44
CA ALA A 22 -4.87 -8.51 -13.41
C ALA A 22 -5.22 -7.16 -12.77
N LYS A 23 -5.74 -7.17 -11.54
CA LYS A 23 -6.06 -5.95 -10.78
C LYS A 23 -4.79 -5.18 -10.38
N ILE A 24 -3.77 -5.88 -9.89
CA ILE A 24 -2.47 -5.27 -9.58
C ILE A 24 -1.90 -4.59 -10.82
N PHE A 25 -1.96 -5.24 -11.98
CA PHE A 25 -1.47 -4.66 -13.24
C PHE A 25 -2.26 -3.41 -13.63
N THR A 26 -3.58 -3.41 -13.44
CA THR A 26 -4.44 -2.25 -13.72
C THR A 26 -4.06 -1.07 -12.81
N LYS A 27 -3.92 -1.30 -11.50
CA LYS A 27 -3.56 -0.29 -10.51
C LYS A 27 -2.18 0.31 -10.80
N ILE A 28 -1.16 -0.53 -10.93
CA ILE A 28 0.20 -0.08 -11.27
C ILE A 28 0.22 0.66 -12.62
N GLY A 29 -0.56 0.19 -13.59
CA GLY A 29 -0.66 0.84 -14.90
C GLY A 29 -1.19 2.28 -14.81
N ARG A 30 -2.15 2.55 -13.95
CA ARG A 30 -2.66 3.91 -13.67
C ARG A 30 -1.60 4.78 -12.98
N GLU A 31 -0.92 4.24 -11.96
CA GLU A 31 0.17 4.95 -11.28
C GLU A 31 1.30 5.34 -12.26
N LEU A 32 1.70 4.42 -13.13
CA LEU A 32 2.70 4.69 -14.19
C LEU A 32 2.24 5.82 -15.14
N ALA A 33 0.99 5.78 -15.59
CA ALA A 33 0.44 6.80 -16.48
C ALA A 33 0.42 8.20 -15.83
N VAL A 34 0.05 8.27 -14.55
CA VAL A 34 0.07 9.52 -13.78
C VAL A 34 1.48 10.02 -13.56
N ALA A 35 2.42 9.13 -13.20
CA ALA A 35 3.82 9.50 -13.00
C ALA A 35 4.46 10.09 -14.27
N VAL A 36 4.13 9.57 -15.45
CA VAL A 36 4.59 10.13 -16.73
C VAL A 36 4.04 11.53 -16.96
N LYS A 37 2.73 11.74 -16.69
CA LYS A 37 2.07 13.03 -16.94
C LYS A 37 2.44 14.12 -15.97
N GLN A 38 2.53 13.79 -14.68
CA GLN A 38 2.68 14.76 -13.59
C GLN A 38 4.11 14.84 -13.05
N GLY A 39 4.93 13.80 -13.29
CA GLY A 39 6.23 13.64 -12.65
C GLY A 39 7.44 14.02 -13.50
N GLY A 40 7.27 14.61 -14.70
CA GLY A 40 8.40 15.08 -15.53
C GLY A 40 8.66 14.25 -16.80
N GLY A 41 7.68 13.48 -17.26
CA GLY A 41 7.72 12.80 -18.56
C GLY A 41 8.12 11.32 -18.49
N PRO A 42 8.38 10.70 -19.67
CA PRO A 42 8.52 9.25 -19.81
C PRO A 42 9.93 8.71 -19.52
N ASP A 43 10.92 9.57 -19.24
CA ASP A 43 12.29 9.13 -18.97
C ASP A 43 12.48 8.86 -17.48
N PRO A 44 12.70 7.60 -17.04
CA PRO A 44 12.90 7.25 -15.64
C PRO A 44 14.18 7.84 -15.04
N ASN A 45 15.13 8.31 -15.84
CA ASN A 45 16.34 8.97 -15.33
C ASN A 45 16.07 10.41 -14.86
N SER A 46 15.05 11.05 -15.42
CA SER A 46 14.59 12.39 -15.03
C SER A 46 13.32 12.40 -14.18
N ASN A 47 12.69 11.23 -13.99
CA ASN A 47 11.44 11.06 -13.27
C ASN A 47 11.62 9.96 -12.21
N SER A 48 12.01 10.33 -11.00
CA SER A 48 12.28 9.39 -9.89
C SER A 48 11.04 8.57 -9.53
N LYS A 49 9.86 9.18 -9.53
CA LYS A 49 8.60 8.46 -9.24
C LYS A 49 8.31 7.38 -10.28
N LEU A 50 8.54 7.68 -11.56
CA LEU A 50 8.41 6.69 -12.64
C LEU A 50 9.41 5.54 -12.47
N LYS A 51 10.65 5.84 -12.09
CA LYS A 51 11.69 4.83 -11.82
C LYS A 51 11.27 3.88 -10.70
N GLU A 52 10.77 4.40 -9.59
CA GLU A 52 10.24 3.61 -8.47
C GLU A 52 9.07 2.70 -8.90
N LEU A 53 8.11 3.28 -9.65
CA LEU A 53 6.94 2.53 -10.13
C LEU A 53 7.29 1.45 -11.17
N ILE A 54 8.31 1.67 -11.99
CA ILE A 54 8.84 0.63 -12.89
C ILE A 54 9.43 -0.52 -12.08
N ALA A 55 10.19 -0.23 -11.01
CA ALA A 55 10.72 -1.25 -10.11
C ALA A 55 9.59 -2.02 -9.42
N LYS A 56 8.57 -1.32 -8.89
CA LYS A 56 7.35 -1.92 -8.31
C LYS A 56 6.61 -2.82 -9.31
N ALA A 57 6.46 -2.36 -10.56
CA ALA A 57 5.81 -3.14 -11.61
C ALA A 57 6.57 -4.42 -11.94
N LYS A 58 7.90 -4.36 -12.02
CA LYS A 58 8.76 -5.54 -12.25
C LYS A 58 8.69 -6.53 -11.09
N ALA A 59 8.73 -6.06 -9.85
CA ALA A 59 8.56 -6.87 -8.65
C ALA A 59 7.19 -7.58 -8.62
N ALA A 60 6.14 -6.91 -9.13
CA ALA A 60 4.81 -7.50 -9.32
C ALA A 60 4.68 -8.40 -10.55
N ASN A 61 5.78 -8.70 -11.26
CA ASN A 61 5.81 -9.50 -12.49
C ASN A 61 4.96 -8.93 -13.64
N VAL A 62 4.82 -7.60 -13.73
CA VAL A 62 4.22 -6.95 -14.90
C VAL A 62 5.16 -7.09 -16.09
N PRO A 63 4.70 -7.61 -17.25
CA PRO A 63 5.56 -7.75 -18.43
C PRO A 63 6.15 -6.43 -18.89
N ASN A 64 7.44 -6.41 -19.26
CA ASN A 64 8.13 -5.20 -19.69
C ASN A 64 7.41 -4.50 -20.88
N ASP A 65 6.91 -5.28 -21.84
CA ASP A 65 6.15 -4.74 -22.99
C ASP A 65 4.89 -3.97 -22.56
N ASN A 66 4.23 -4.41 -21.47
CA ASN A 66 3.09 -3.70 -20.92
C ASN A 66 3.51 -2.39 -20.25
N ILE A 67 4.59 -2.39 -19.48
CA ILE A 67 5.15 -1.19 -18.84
C ILE A 67 5.51 -0.16 -19.92
N GLU A 68 6.27 -0.54 -20.94
CA GLU A 68 6.65 0.35 -22.03
C GLU A 68 5.45 0.89 -22.80
N ARG A 69 4.45 0.05 -23.08
CA ARG A 69 3.22 0.44 -23.77
C ARG A 69 2.45 1.49 -22.98
N ILE A 70 2.33 1.32 -21.65
CA ILE A 70 1.66 2.29 -20.78
C ILE A 70 2.40 3.62 -20.77
N ILE A 71 3.73 3.59 -20.62
CA ILE A 71 4.58 4.79 -20.62
C ILE A 71 4.45 5.53 -21.96
N LYS A 72 4.55 4.83 -23.09
CA LYS A 72 4.40 5.41 -24.42
C LYS A 72 3.01 6.03 -24.65
N LYS A 73 1.94 5.32 -24.21
CA LYS A 73 0.56 5.84 -24.30
C LYS A 73 0.41 7.11 -23.46
N ALA A 74 0.93 7.14 -22.25
CA ALA A 74 0.84 8.29 -21.34
C ALA A 74 1.68 9.50 -21.82
N ALA A 75 2.78 9.27 -22.53
CA ALA A 75 3.64 10.31 -23.09
C ALA A 75 3.10 10.91 -24.41
N GLY A 76 2.22 10.20 -25.11
CA GLY A 76 1.61 10.67 -26.35
C GLY A 76 0.56 11.75 -26.12
N GLU A 77 0.35 12.63 -27.12
CA GLU A 77 -0.70 13.66 -27.11
C GLU A 77 -2.13 13.10 -27.34
N GLY A 78 -2.36 11.82 -27.06
CA GLY A 78 -3.69 11.22 -27.16
C GLY A 78 -4.56 11.52 -25.93
N GLU A 79 -5.86 11.19 -26.03
CA GLU A 79 -6.80 11.14 -24.90
C GLU A 79 -6.30 10.13 -23.85
N ALA A 80 -5.32 10.53 -23.07
CA ALA A 80 -4.93 9.75 -21.90
C ALA A 80 -5.89 10.11 -20.78
N ASP A 81 -6.49 9.09 -20.20
CA ASP A 81 -7.39 9.20 -19.07
C ASP A 81 -6.84 10.20 -18.04
N ASN A 82 -7.63 11.22 -17.71
CA ASN A 82 -7.26 12.21 -16.70
C ASN A 82 -7.57 11.65 -15.32
N TYR A 83 -6.62 10.88 -14.77
CA TYR A 83 -6.74 10.39 -13.41
C TYR A 83 -6.48 11.50 -12.41
N GLU A 84 -7.33 11.58 -11.39
CA GLU A 84 -7.13 12.41 -10.20
C GLU A 84 -6.95 11.52 -8.98
N SER A 85 -6.06 11.91 -8.08
CA SER A 85 -5.86 11.27 -6.78
C SER A 85 -6.82 11.87 -5.77
N ILE A 86 -7.59 11.01 -5.09
CA ILE A 86 -8.54 11.42 -4.07
C ILE A 86 -8.38 10.49 -2.87
N THR A 87 -8.26 11.08 -1.69
CA THR A 87 -8.24 10.33 -0.43
C THR A 87 -9.59 10.44 0.26
N TYR A 88 -10.17 9.30 0.60
CA TYR A 88 -11.38 9.18 1.40
C TYR A 88 -11.01 8.71 2.80
N GLU A 89 -11.70 9.22 3.79
CA GLU A 89 -11.50 8.91 5.19
C GLU A 89 -12.82 8.54 5.85
N GLY A 90 -12.81 7.56 6.74
CA GLY A 90 -14.01 7.14 7.44
C GLY A 90 -13.72 6.15 8.55
N TYR A 91 -14.80 5.72 9.17
CA TYR A 91 -14.79 4.70 10.21
C TYR A 91 -15.48 3.44 9.70
N GLY A 92 -14.80 2.32 9.80
CA GLY A 92 -15.36 0.99 9.65
C GLY A 92 -16.17 0.56 10.88
N PRO A 93 -16.63 -0.70 10.92
CA PRO A 93 -17.31 -1.27 12.08
C PRO A 93 -16.57 -1.02 13.39
N SER A 94 -17.30 -0.69 14.44
CA SER A 94 -16.78 -0.42 15.79
C SER A 94 -15.72 0.67 15.88
N GLY A 95 -15.71 1.60 14.92
CA GLY A 95 -14.87 2.78 14.97
C GLY A 95 -13.43 2.55 14.49
N VAL A 96 -13.16 1.50 13.74
CA VAL A 96 -11.87 1.31 13.06
C VAL A 96 -11.66 2.46 12.08
N ALA A 97 -10.57 3.20 12.24
CA ALA A 97 -10.19 4.25 11.31
C ALA A 97 -9.72 3.65 9.97
N VAL A 98 -10.21 4.20 8.86
CA VAL A 98 -9.85 3.73 7.51
C VAL A 98 -9.53 4.91 6.61
N ILE A 99 -8.38 4.83 5.93
CA ILE A 99 -7.97 5.75 4.87
C ILE A 99 -7.98 4.98 3.55
N VAL A 100 -8.62 5.55 2.53
CA VAL A 100 -8.71 4.95 1.19
C VAL A 100 -8.12 5.93 0.17
N GLU A 101 -6.99 5.58 -0.39
CA GLU A 101 -6.37 6.33 -1.48
C GLU A 101 -6.87 5.80 -2.82
N THR A 102 -7.34 6.68 -3.67
CA THR A 102 -7.91 6.33 -4.97
C THR A 102 -7.24 7.10 -6.10
N LEU A 103 -7.23 6.49 -7.28
CA LEU A 103 -6.80 7.10 -8.53
C LEU A 103 -7.88 6.85 -9.57
N THR A 104 -8.66 7.87 -9.89
CA THR A 104 -9.88 7.73 -10.67
C THR A 104 -9.99 8.71 -11.83
N ASP A 105 -10.62 8.28 -12.90
CA ASP A 105 -11.07 9.11 -14.02
C ASP A 105 -12.51 9.64 -13.82
N ASN A 106 -13.21 9.18 -12.75
CA ASN A 106 -14.59 9.58 -12.46
C ASN A 106 -14.84 9.69 -10.95
N ARG A 107 -14.61 10.89 -10.42
CA ARG A 107 -14.77 11.23 -9.01
C ARG A 107 -16.15 10.86 -8.42
N ASN A 108 -17.21 11.09 -9.18
CA ASN A 108 -18.58 10.87 -8.67
C ASN A 108 -18.87 9.37 -8.54
N ARG A 109 -18.43 8.56 -9.49
CA ARG A 109 -18.54 7.10 -9.44
C ARG A 109 -17.81 6.58 -8.20
N THR A 110 -16.53 6.90 -8.07
CA THR A 110 -15.69 6.41 -6.97
C THR A 110 -16.20 6.84 -5.60
N ALA A 111 -16.62 8.10 -5.45
CA ALA A 111 -17.21 8.59 -4.20
C ALA A 111 -18.48 7.81 -3.82
N GLY A 112 -19.34 7.51 -4.81
CA GLY A 112 -20.55 6.72 -4.59
C GLY A 112 -20.27 5.28 -4.18
N GLU A 113 -19.30 4.63 -4.84
CA GLU A 113 -18.90 3.26 -4.56
C GLU A 113 -18.23 3.13 -3.18
N VAL A 114 -17.27 3.99 -2.87
CA VAL A 114 -16.59 3.99 -1.56
C VAL A 114 -17.61 4.21 -0.45
N ARG A 115 -18.51 5.20 -0.57
CA ARG A 115 -19.59 5.43 0.41
C ARG A 115 -20.46 4.21 0.58
N HIS A 116 -20.88 3.58 -0.54
CA HIS A 116 -21.70 2.38 -0.50
C HIS A 116 -21.04 1.24 0.28
N TYR A 117 -19.70 1.04 0.10
CA TYR A 117 -18.99 -0.02 0.84
C TYR A 117 -18.98 0.26 2.34
N PHE A 118 -18.68 1.48 2.77
CA PHE A 118 -18.75 1.83 4.19
C PHE A 118 -20.13 1.59 4.76
N ASP A 119 -21.18 2.13 4.14
CA ASP A 119 -22.57 1.99 4.60
C ASP A 119 -23.02 0.52 4.65
N LYS A 120 -22.69 -0.25 3.62
CA LYS A 120 -23.09 -1.67 3.51
C LYS A 120 -22.52 -2.55 4.61
N PHE A 121 -21.30 -2.26 5.05
CA PHE A 121 -20.60 -3.10 6.03
C PHE A 121 -20.60 -2.50 7.45
N GLY A 122 -21.43 -1.50 7.71
CA GLY A 122 -21.66 -0.96 9.06
C GLY A 122 -20.63 0.07 9.50
N GLY A 123 -19.99 0.71 8.54
CA GLY A 123 -19.11 1.86 8.73
C GLY A 123 -19.79 3.17 8.35
N ASN A 124 -19.01 4.23 8.26
CA ASN A 124 -19.45 5.56 7.87
C ASN A 124 -18.31 6.32 7.19
N LEU A 125 -18.54 6.79 5.97
CA LEU A 125 -17.61 7.68 5.29
C LEU A 125 -17.68 9.08 5.89
N GLY A 126 -16.55 9.59 6.37
CA GLY A 126 -16.43 10.90 6.99
C GLY A 126 -15.99 11.99 6.03
N THR A 127 -15.60 13.11 6.61
CA THR A 127 -14.98 14.23 5.90
C THR A 127 -13.47 14.07 5.88
N SER A 128 -12.78 14.71 4.92
CA SER A 128 -11.32 14.73 4.87
C SER A 128 -10.75 15.25 6.21
N GLY A 129 -9.71 14.58 6.72
CA GLY A 129 -9.08 14.89 8.00
C GLY A 129 -9.73 14.23 9.23
N CYS A 130 -10.80 13.42 9.05
CA CYS A 130 -11.49 12.84 10.21
C CYS A 130 -10.73 11.68 10.89
N VAL A 131 -9.81 11.03 10.18
CA VAL A 131 -9.00 9.93 10.74
C VAL A 131 -7.50 10.06 10.44
N SER A 132 -7.08 10.84 9.46
CA SER A 132 -5.67 10.95 9.05
C SER A 132 -4.73 11.41 10.15
N PHE A 133 -5.23 12.16 11.14
CA PHE A 133 -4.45 12.58 12.32
C PHE A 133 -4.03 11.41 13.23
N MET A 134 -4.63 10.24 13.07
CA MET A 134 -4.28 9.01 13.82
C MET A 134 -3.20 8.19 13.12
N PHE A 135 -2.66 8.66 12.01
CA PHE A 135 -1.68 7.95 11.20
C PHE A 135 -0.45 8.82 10.96
N GLN A 136 0.70 8.18 10.82
CA GLN A 136 1.94 8.81 10.39
C GLN A 136 2.39 8.19 9.07
N GLN A 137 2.88 9.01 8.15
CA GLN A 137 3.49 8.51 6.94
C GLN A 137 4.90 7.99 7.26
N LYS A 138 5.19 6.73 6.97
CA LYS A 138 6.49 6.08 7.19
C LYS A 138 6.87 5.20 6.01
N GLY A 139 8.16 5.05 5.75
CA GLY A 139 8.67 3.96 4.94
C GLY A 139 8.55 2.66 5.74
N VAL A 140 8.00 1.60 5.13
CA VAL A 140 7.85 0.28 5.73
C VAL A 140 8.46 -0.75 4.80
N LEU A 141 9.47 -1.47 5.29
CA LEU A 141 10.10 -2.57 4.59
C LEU A 141 9.87 -3.86 5.39
N ILE A 142 9.45 -4.93 4.71
CA ILE A 142 9.16 -6.22 5.34
C ILE A 142 10.06 -7.28 4.72
N VAL A 143 10.79 -8.00 5.59
CA VAL A 143 11.71 -9.08 5.23
C VAL A 143 11.26 -10.35 5.95
N GLU A 144 11.15 -11.49 5.24
CA GLU A 144 10.92 -12.80 5.88
C GLU A 144 12.13 -13.20 6.72
N LYS A 145 11.89 -13.79 7.91
CA LYS A 145 12.94 -14.18 8.85
C LYS A 145 13.76 -15.39 8.41
N GLU A 146 13.31 -16.13 7.41
CA GLU A 146 13.93 -17.39 6.98
C GLU A 146 15.47 -17.30 6.95
N ASP A 147 16.13 -18.08 7.82
CA ASP A 147 17.59 -18.20 7.92
C ASP A 147 18.37 -16.91 8.21
N LEU A 148 17.70 -15.82 8.61
CA LEU A 148 18.34 -14.56 8.94
C LEU A 148 18.62 -14.45 10.45
N ASP A 149 19.80 -13.94 10.79
CA ASP A 149 20.17 -13.60 12.17
C ASP A 149 19.62 -12.23 12.55
N GLU A 150 18.78 -12.19 13.59
CA GLU A 150 18.07 -10.98 14.02
C GLU A 150 19.01 -9.85 14.41
N ASP A 151 20.10 -10.17 15.17
CA ASP A 151 21.06 -9.17 15.61
C ASP A 151 21.78 -8.54 14.41
N LYS A 152 22.11 -9.36 13.41
CA LYS A 152 22.75 -8.91 12.19
C LYS A 152 21.82 -8.02 11.34
N VAL A 153 20.55 -8.43 11.18
CA VAL A 153 19.55 -7.63 10.45
C VAL A 153 19.34 -6.28 11.13
N MET A 154 19.21 -6.26 12.45
CA MET A 154 19.05 -5.04 13.24
C MET A 154 20.25 -4.10 13.08
N GLU A 155 21.49 -4.64 13.16
CA GLU A 155 22.71 -3.86 12.95
C GLU A 155 22.74 -3.22 11.55
N ASP A 156 22.46 -4.00 10.52
CA ASP A 156 22.42 -3.54 9.13
C ASP A 156 21.34 -2.47 8.88
N CYS A 157 20.18 -2.62 9.52
CA CYS A 157 19.11 -1.62 9.46
C CYS A 157 19.50 -0.30 10.11
N LEU A 158 20.13 -0.34 11.28
CA LEU A 158 20.60 0.86 11.98
C LEU A 158 21.71 1.57 11.18
N GLU A 159 22.65 0.81 10.60
CA GLU A 159 23.68 1.38 9.72
C GLU A 159 23.10 2.04 8.46
N ALA A 160 22.04 1.47 7.89
CA ALA A 160 21.36 2.01 6.73
C ALA A 160 20.52 3.27 7.07
N GLY A 161 20.31 3.58 8.35
CA GLY A 161 19.54 4.75 8.80
C GLY A 161 18.06 4.49 9.03
N ALA A 162 17.67 3.25 9.32
CA ALA A 162 16.31 2.94 9.73
C ALA A 162 15.96 3.66 11.04
N ALA A 163 14.71 4.16 11.14
CA ALA A 163 14.22 4.85 12.31
C ALA A 163 13.76 3.90 13.42
N ASP A 164 13.23 2.72 13.04
CA ASP A 164 12.78 1.68 13.98
C ASP A 164 12.89 0.30 13.32
N PHE A 165 13.01 -0.73 14.17
CA PHE A 165 13.09 -2.12 13.77
C PHE A 165 12.25 -2.97 14.72
N GLN A 166 11.40 -3.82 14.17
CA GLN A 166 10.56 -4.72 14.94
C GLN A 166 10.69 -6.14 14.41
N ALA A 167 10.88 -7.08 15.33
CA ALA A 167 10.93 -8.51 15.03
C ALA A 167 9.58 -9.13 15.39
N ASP A 168 8.87 -9.62 14.40
CA ASP A 168 7.66 -10.39 14.55
C ASP A 168 7.94 -11.89 14.46
N GLU A 169 6.92 -12.76 14.54
CA GLU A 169 7.09 -14.22 14.49
C GLU A 169 7.77 -14.67 13.19
N ASP A 170 7.26 -14.21 12.03
CA ASP A 170 7.68 -14.65 10.69
C ASP A 170 8.54 -13.63 9.94
N VAL A 171 8.51 -12.35 10.37
CA VAL A 171 9.11 -11.25 9.60
C VAL A 171 9.86 -10.26 10.47
N PHE A 172 10.74 -9.50 9.82
CA PHE A 172 11.26 -8.25 10.34
C PHE A 172 10.54 -7.09 9.67
N GLU A 173 10.13 -6.11 10.45
CA GLU A 173 9.56 -4.86 9.98
C GLU A 173 10.53 -3.72 10.26
N ILE A 174 10.88 -2.99 9.21
CA ILE A 174 11.84 -1.91 9.24
C ILE A 174 11.09 -0.63 8.88
N TYR A 175 11.19 0.36 9.75
CA TYR A 175 10.53 1.65 9.56
C TYR A 175 11.55 2.75 9.30
N THR A 176 11.21 3.67 8.41
CA THR A 176 12.02 4.84 8.06
C THR A 176 11.17 6.10 8.06
N GLU A 177 11.81 7.26 8.15
CA GLU A 177 11.18 8.48 7.69
C GLU A 177 10.94 8.38 6.17
N PRO A 178 9.86 9.01 5.64
CA PRO A 178 9.57 8.95 4.19
C PRO A 178 10.72 9.46 3.31
N SER A 179 11.48 10.46 3.79
CA SER A 179 12.65 11.02 3.08
C SER A 179 13.79 10.05 2.95
N ASP A 180 13.97 9.15 3.91
CA ASP A 180 15.13 8.25 4.02
C ASP A 180 14.84 6.87 3.41
N PHE A 181 13.56 6.61 3.10
CA PHE A 181 13.08 5.32 2.59
C PHE A 181 13.88 4.78 1.41
N SER A 182 14.11 5.59 0.37
CA SER A 182 14.84 5.15 -0.83
C SER A 182 16.28 4.79 -0.54
N GLY A 183 16.95 5.57 0.32
CA GLY A 183 18.34 5.32 0.72
C GLY A 183 18.47 4.02 1.51
N VAL A 184 17.62 3.84 2.51
CA VAL A 184 17.61 2.62 3.34
C VAL A 184 17.30 1.38 2.48
N LEU A 185 16.31 1.48 1.57
CA LEU A 185 15.98 0.39 0.65
C LEU A 185 17.17 0.02 -0.26
N GLU A 186 17.87 1.00 -0.82
CA GLU A 186 19.04 0.78 -1.68
C GLU A 186 20.18 0.11 -0.89
N ASP A 187 20.50 0.61 0.30
CA ASP A 187 21.57 0.08 1.14
C ASP A 187 21.31 -1.36 1.60
N LEU A 188 20.09 -1.65 2.05
CA LEU A 188 19.73 -3.01 2.47
C LEU A 188 19.65 -3.97 1.28
N THR A 189 19.19 -3.52 0.12
CA THR A 189 19.22 -4.32 -1.12
C THR A 189 20.66 -4.65 -1.53
N ALA A 190 21.60 -3.69 -1.42
CA ALA A 190 23.01 -3.91 -1.69
C ALA A 190 23.67 -4.90 -0.73
N LYS A 191 23.17 -4.99 0.50
CA LYS A 191 23.58 -6.00 1.50
C LYS A 191 22.95 -7.39 1.23
N GLY A 192 22.04 -7.52 0.26
CA GLY A 192 21.45 -8.79 -0.18
C GLY A 192 20.10 -9.14 0.45
N TYR A 193 19.45 -8.19 1.13
CA TYR A 193 18.10 -8.42 1.65
C TYR A 193 17.06 -8.43 0.53
N GLU A 194 16.13 -9.38 0.62
CA GLU A 194 14.95 -9.49 -0.26
C GLU A 194 13.69 -9.07 0.50
N PHE A 195 12.92 -8.14 -0.08
CA PHE A 195 11.75 -7.57 0.57
C PHE A 195 10.46 -8.19 0.05
N VAL A 196 9.61 -8.61 0.97
CA VAL A 196 8.22 -9.01 0.65
C VAL A 196 7.38 -7.79 0.28
N SER A 197 7.65 -6.67 0.96
CA SER A 197 7.05 -5.36 0.69
C SER A 197 8.03 -4.26 1.06
N ALA A 198 8.05 -3.19 0.27
CA ALA A 198 8.81 -1.98 0.55
C ALA A 198 8.05 -0.79 -0.03
N GLU A 199 7.31 -0.07 0.81
CA GLU A 199 6.44 1.03 0.40
C GLU A 199 6.38 2.13 1.48
N VAL A 200 6.04 3.35 1.05
CA VAL A 200 5.69 4.43 1.99
C VAL A 200 4.22 4.32 2.31
N GLU A 201 3.87 4.21 3.58
CA GLU A 201 2.54 3.89 4.06
C GLU A 201 2.05 4.82 5.17
N MET A 202 0.74 4.78 5.40
CA MET A 202 0.10 5.41 6.55
C MET A 202 0.04 4.41 7.69
N VAL A 203 0.91 4.58 8.68
CA VAL A 203 1.03 3.70 9.86
C VAL A 203 0.24 4.31 11.02
N PRO A 204 -0.71 3.58 11.63
CA PRO A 204 -1.50 4.11 12.72
C PRO A 204 -0.68 4.23 14.02
N ASP A 205 -0.94 5.29 14.79
CA ASP A 205 -0.34 5.48 16.12
C ASP A 205 -0.93 4.54 17.16
N THR A 206 -2.19 4.15 16.99
CA THR A 206 -2.92 3.24 17.89
C THR A 206 -3.82 2.30 17.11
N TYR A 207 -4.01 1.10 17.64
CA TYR A 207 -4.84 0.05 17.06
C TYR A 207 -6.18 -0.08 17.77
N THR A 208 -7.19 -0.53 17.06
CA THR A 208 -8.55 -0.77 17.55
C THR A 208 -8.89 -2.24 17.42
N SER A 209 -9.16 -2.90 18.56
CA SER A 209 -9.66 -4.27 18.60
C SER A 209 -11.16 -4.31 18.33
N LEU A 210 -11.63 -5.36 17.68
CA LEU A 210 -13.06 -5.56 17.43
C LEU A 210 -13.70 -6.42 18.52
N PRO A 211 -14.99 -6.16 18.87
CA PRO A 211 -15.62 -6.79 20.02
C PRO A 211 -16.00 -8.26 19.81
N ASP A 212 -16.20 -8.68 18.56
CA ASP A 212 -16.70 -10.00 18.21
C ASP A 212 -16.36 -10.39 16.77
N GLU A 213 -16.51 -11.70 16.47
CA GLU A 213 -16.22 -12.28 15.16
C GLU A 213 -17.14 -11.73 14.05
N ASP A 214 -18.43 -11.48 14.33
CA ASP A 214 -19.37 -10.93 13.35
C ASP A 214 -18.92 -9.53 12.87
N THR A 215 -18.42 -8.73 13.80
CA THR A 215 -17.87 -7.40 13.50
C THR A 215 -16.56 -7.51 12.72
N ALA A 216 -15.69 -8.46 13.06
CA ALA A 216 -14.46 -8.74 12.32
C ALA A 216 -14.75 -9.19 10.88
N VAL A 217 -15.73 -10.05 10.67
CA VAL A 217 -16.18 -10.47 9.33
C VAL A 217 -16.71 -9.28 8.50
N LYS A 218 -17.45 -8.35 9.12
CA LYS A 218 -17.93 -7.14 8.42
C LYS A 218 -16.77 -6.24 8.04
N MET A 219 -15.82 -6.02 8.97
CA MET A 219 -14.62 -5.23 8.70
C MET A 219 -13.80 -5.83 7.56
N GLN A 220 -13.61 -7.15 7.57
CA GLN A 220 -12.91 -7.86 6.51
C GLN A 220 -13.60 -7.69 5.14
N LYS A 221 -14.93 -7.79 5.09
CA LYS A 221 -15.70 -7.59 3.86
C LYS A 221 -15.62 -6.15 3.35
N LEU A 222 -15.52 -5.16 4.25
CA LEU A 222 -15.28 -3.77 3.87
C LEU A 222 -13.91 -3.63 3.20
N LEU A 223 -12.85 -4.16 3.81
CA LEU A 223 -11.50 -4.12 3.26
C LEU A 223 -11.44 -4.83 1.91
N ASP A 224 -12.01 -6.03 1.80
CA ASP A 224 -12.05 -6.78 0.55
C ASP A 224 -12.77 -6.01 -0.57
N ALA A 225 -13.91 -5.38 -0.27
CA ALA A 225 -14.66 -4.60 -1.26
C ALA A 225 -13.91 -3.35 -1.72
N LEU A 226 -13.23 -2.66 -0.79
CA LEU A 226 -12.38 -1.51 -1.12
C LEU A 226 -11.18 -1.94 -1.98
N GLU A 227 -10.47 -2.99 -1.57
CA GLU A 227 -9.30 -3.50 -2.30
C GLU A 227 -9.65 -4.05 -3.68
N ASP A 228 -10.87 -4.58 -3.84
CA ASP A 228 -11.39 -5.09 -5.12
C ASP A 228 -11.76 -4.01 -6.11
N ASN A 229 -11.93 -2.77 -5.68
CA ASN A 229 -12.24 -1.64 -6.56
C ASN A 229 -11.00 -1.20 -7.34
N ASP A 230 -11.11 -1.08 -8.66
CA ASP A 230 -10.01 -0.73 -9.55
C ASP A 230 -9.51 0.71 -9.36
N ASP A 231 -10.35 1.60 -8.83
CA ASP A 231 -9.97 2.99 -8.55
C ASP A 231 -9.22 3.12 -7.21
N VAL A 232 -9.35 2.16 -6.30
CA VAL A 232 -8.65 2.15 -5.00
C VAL A 232 -7.23 1.65 -5.19
N GLN A 233 -6.26 2.47 -4.80
CA GLN A 233 -4.83 2.13 -4.83
C GLN A 233 -4.38 1.50 -3.52
N ASN A 234 -4.63 2.20 -2.42
CA ASN A 234 -4.23 1.77 -1.09
C ASN A 234 -5.39 1.88 -0.10
N VAL A 235 -5.41 0.98 0.87
CA VAL A 235 -6.31 1.03 2.03
C VAL A 235 -5.45 0.85 3.27
N TRP A 236 -5.50 1.84 4.16
CA TRP A 236 -4.85 1.77 5.47
C TRP A 236 -5.89 1.84 6.56
N HIS A 237 -5.66 1.12 7.64
CA HIS A 237 -6.59 1.04 8.76
C HIS A 237 -5.85 0.78 10.07
N ASN A 238 -6.51 1.08 11.18
CA ASN A 238 -5.97 0.81 12.51
C ASN A 238 -6.62 -0.41 13.21
N TRP A 239 -7.22 -1.30 12.44
CA TRP A 239 -7.72 -2.54 13.00
C TRP A 239 -6.57 -3.43 13.49
N GLU A 240 -6.59 -3.74 14.78
CA GLU A 240 -5.76 -4.80 15.34
C GLU A 240 -6.38 -6.14 14.94
N ASN A 241 -5.84 -6.71 13.85
CA ASN A 241 -6.29 -8.01 13.38
C ASN A 241 -5.51 -9.09 14.14
N PRO A 242 -6.08 -9.71 15.18
CA PRO A 242 -5.42 -10.83 15.83
C PRO A 242 -5.30 -11.98 14.82
N ASP A 243 -4.17 -12.69 14.88
CA ASP A 243 -4.00 -13.91 14.11
C ASP A 243 -5.18 -14.83 14.39
N ASN A 244 -5.91 -15.22 13.37
CA ASN A 244 -6.85 -16.32 13.49
C ASN A 244 -5.99 -17.61 13.52
N ASP A 245 -5.69 -18.08 14.73
CA ASP A 245 -5.21 -19.44 14.98
C ASP A 245 -6.22 -20.49 14.46
#